data_869d31c8a94f70d4bb16c94434990b37
#
_entry.id   869d31c8a94f70d4bb16c94434990b37
#
_cell.length_a   1.000
_cell.length_b   1.000
_cell.length_c   1.000
_cell.angle_alpha   90.00
_cell.angle_beta   90.00
_cell.angle_gamma   90.00
#
_symmetry.space_group_name_H-M   'P 1'
#
loop_
_entity.id
_entity.type
_entity.pdbx_description
1 polymer ?
#
loop_
_entity_poly.entity_id
_entity_poly.type
_entity_poly.pdbx_seq_one_letter_code
_entity_poly.pdbx_strand_id
1 'polypeptide(L)'
;MADHPIRIQRKRTKGWLMPPNTVNVARPSRWGNPWPVDSLRRALVTAYDWSGNTHDGLYRAFFAVPHGAELANAPQWTAEAPHVAVRLFQVLADHFHVTAPEAYAAWLAPLRGQNLCCWCRLCAGHAVGKPLGEHCGDCQPCHVDVLLELANG
;
A
#
# COMPACT_ATOMS: atom_id res chain seq x y z
N MET A 1 -4.59 22.87 15.98
CA MET A 1 -4.63 21.41 16.00
C MET A 1 -4.07 20.88 14.71
N ALA A 2 -3.06 20.05 14.77
CA ALA A 2 -2.59 19.38 13.58
C ALA A 2 -3.69 18.40 13.12
N ASP A 3 -4.20 18.61 11.94
CA ASP A 3 -5.11 17.64 11.35
C ASP A 3 -4.34 16.34 11.15
N HIS A 4 -4.87 15.26 11.69
CA HIS A 4 -4.26 13.96 11.50
C HIS A 4 -4.36 13.57 10.01
N PRO A 5 -3.29 13.01 9.43
CA PRO A 5 -3.33 12.53 8.06
C PRO A 5 -4.46 11.54 7.82
N ILE A 6 -5.06 11.62 6.64
CA ILE A 6 -6.17 10.74 6.26
C ILE A 6 -5.87 10.02 4.94
N ARG A 7 -6.48 8.85 4.79
CA ARG A 7 -6.52 8.14 3.52
C ARG A 7 -7.65 8.70 2.66
N ILE A 8 -7.34 9.00 1.40
CA ILE A 8 -8.28 9.56 0.42
C ILE A 8 -8.40 8.61 -0.76
N GLN A 9 -9.62 8.42 -1.25
CA GLN A 9 -9.86 7.69 -2.48
C GLN A 9 -9.77 8.63 -3.69
N ARG A 10 -8.88 8.32 -4.64
CA ARG A 10 -8.87 8.99 -5.95
C ARG A 10 -10.11 8.61 -6.74
N LYS A 11 -10.67 9.56 -7.45
CA LYS A 11 -11.85 9.35 -8.29
C LYS A 11 -11.62 9.86 -9.70
N ARG A 12 -12.25 9.22 -10.67
CA ARG A 12 -12.24 9.65 -12.08
C ARG A 12 -13.46 10.48 -12.44
N THR A 13 -14.25 10.87 -11.44
CA THR A 13 -15.42 11.71 -11.63
C THR A 13 -15.04 13.08 -12.15
N LYS A 14 -15.76 13.56 -13.16
CA LYS A 14 -15.55 14.90 -13.70
C LYS A 14 -15.60 15.95 -12.59
N GLY A 15 -14.62 16.83 -12.55
CA GLY A 15 -14.52 17.88 -11.53
C GLY A 15 -13.89 17.48 -10.22
N TRP A 16 -13.54 16.19 -10.03
CA TRP A 16 -12.81 15.80 -8.82
C TRP A 16 -11.40 16.37 -8.82
N LEU A 17 -11.04 17.01 -7.72
CA LEU A 17 -9.70 17.54 -7.49
C LEU A 17 -9.10 16.88 -6.26
N MET A 18 -7.80 16.62 -6.33
CA MET A 18 -7.07 16.08 -5.17
C MET A 18 -7.03 17.14 -4.07
N PRO A 19 -7.44 16.81 -2.83
CA PRO A 19 -7.36 17.76 -1.72
C PRO A 19 -5.95 18.29 -1.48
N PRO A 20 -5.79 19.46 -0.86
CA PRO A 20 -4.47 19.98 -0.49
C PRO A 20 -3.76 19.05 0.49
N ASN A 21 -2.44 19.18 0.58
CA ASN A 21 -1.58 18.36 1.44
C ASN A 21 -1.76 16.84 1.23
N THR A 22 -1.97 16.43 -0.02
CA THR A 22 -2.22 15.04 -0.39
C THR A 22 -1.15 14.56 -1.35
N VAL A 23 -0.58 13.39 -1.08
CA VAL A 23 0.38 12.71 -1.95
C VAL A 23 -0.30 11.51 -2.60
N ASN A 24 -0.16 11.38 -3.91
CA ASN A 24 -0.62 10.19 -4.62
C ASN A 24 0.39 9.05 -4.44
N VAL A 25 -0.04 7.99 -3.78
CA VAL A 25 0.79 6.80 -3.52
C VAL A 25 0.33 5.58 -4.32
N ALA A 26 -0.58 5.77 -5.28
CA ALA A 26 -0.97 4.72 -6.21
C ALA A 26 0.17 4.41 -7.19
N ARG A 27 0.15 3.21 -7.78
CA ARG A 27 1.05 2.91 -8.92
C ARG A 27 0.82 3.92 -10.04
N PRO A 28 1.86 4.33 -10.76
CA PRO A 28 3.25 3.89 -10.76
C PRO A 28 4.18 4.66 -9.81
N SER A 29 3.67 5.35 -8.80
CA SER A 29 4.52 6.06 -7.85
C SER A 29 5.47 5.10 -7.11
N ARG A 30 6.56 5.64 -6.57
CA ARG A 30 7.53 4.86 -5.80
C ARG A 30 6.98 4.27 -4.49
N TRP A 31 5.78 4.70 -4.08
CA TRP A 31 5.07 4.17 -2.92
C TRP A 31 3.95 3.19 -3.30
N GLY A 32 3.77 2.95 -4.59
CA GLY A 32 2.72 2.05 -5.06
C GLY A 32 2.94 0.61 -4.58
N ASN A 33 1.84 -0.07 -4.28
CA ASN A 33 1.91 -1.49 -3.94
C ASN A 33 2.30 -2.30 -5.18
N PRO A 34 3.45 -3.02 -5.16
CA PRO A 34 3.89 -3.81 -6.30
C PRO A 34 3.08 -5.09 -6.51
N TRP A 35 2.21 -5.43 -5.57
CA TRP A 35 1.40 -6.64 -5.59
C TRP A 35 0.01 -6.35 -6.15
N PRO A 36 -0.24 -6.52 -7.47
CA PRO A 36 -1.56 -6.28 -8.05
C PRO A 36 -2.55 -7.35 -7.58
N VAL A 37 -3.75 -6.91 -7.22
CA VAL A 37 -4.81 -7.79 -6.68
C VAL A 37 -5.25 -8.84 -7.70
N ASP A 38 -5.27 -8.47 -8.98
CA ASP A 38 -5.75 -9.31 -10.07
C ASP A 38 -4.69 -10.27 -10.64
N SER A 39 -3.42 -10.08 -10.30
CA SER A 39 -2.35 -10.92 -10.82
C SER A 39 -1.11 -10.96 -9.91
N LEU A 40 -1.31 -11.33 -8.64
CA LEU A 40 -0.22 -11.48 -7.68
C LEU A 40 0.88 -12.44 -8.17
N ARG A 41 0.49 -13.47 -8.92
CA ARG A 41 1.44 -14.39 -9.53
C ARG A 41 2.39 -13.68 -10.51
N ARG A 42 1.87 -12.70 -11.26
CA ARG A 42 2.67 -11.89 -12.18
C ARG A 42 3.68 -11.02 -11.44
N ALA A 43 3.34 -10.54 -10.25
CA ALA A 43 4.24 -9.74 -9.43
C ALA A 43 5.50 -10.48 -9.02
N LEU A 44 5.45 -11.80 -8.87
CA LEU A 44 6.63 -12.62 -8.60
C LEU A 44 7.60 -12.67 -9.79
N VAL A 45 7.09 -12.54 -11.01
CA VAL A 45 7.87 -12.64 -12.24
C VAL A 45 8.36 -11.26 -12.69
N THR A 46 7.61 -10.22 -12.36
CA THR A 46 7.96 -8.86 -12.74
C THR A 46 8.84 -8.23 -11.66
N ALA A 47 10.09 -7.96 -12.00
CA ALA A 47 10.98 -7.23 -11.12
C ALA A 47 10.42 -5.83 -10.85
N TYR A 48 10.18 -5.51 -9.59
CA TYR A 48 9.72 -4.20 -9.17
C TYR A 48 10.80 -3.54 -8.32
N ASP A 49 11.39 -2.49 -8.84
CA ASP A 49 12.50 -1.81 -8.19
C ASP A 49 12.06 -0.54 -7.46
N TRP A 50 11.92 -0.61 -6.16
CA TRP A 50 11.68 0.57 -5.32
C TRP A 50 12.76 0.82 -4.27
N SER A 51 13.68 -0.12 -4.09
CA SER A 51 14.82 0.04 -3.19
C SER A 51 16.17 -0.15 -3.89
N GLY A 52 16.17 -0.39 -5.21
CA GLY A 52 17.37 -0.72 -5.97
C GLY A 52 17.81 -2.18 -5.84
N ASN A 53 17.06 -3.02 -5.14
CA ASN A 53 17.42 -4.44 -4.93
C ASN A 53 16.18 -5.28 -4.62
N THR A 54 15.20 -5.23 -5.49
CA THR A 54 13.85 -5.62 -5.15
C THR A 54 13.45 -7.02 -5.55
N HIS A 55 14.10 -7.64 -6.53
CA HIS A 55 13.69 -8.97 -6.98
C HIS A 55 13.74 -9.97 -5.82
N ASP A 56 14.83 -10.00 -5.09
CA ASP A 56 14.96 -10.85 -3.89
C ASP A 56 14.03 -10.41 -2.76
N GLY A 57 13.85 -9.10 -2.60
CA GLY A 57 12.94 -8.54 -1.58
C GLY A 57 11.49 -8.93 -1.82
N LEU A 58 11.01 -8.85 -3.05
CA LEU A 58 9.67 -9.29 -3.43
C LEU A 58 9.47 -10.78 -3.17
N TYR A 59 10.45 -11.57 -3.56
CA TYR A 59 10.40 -13.02 -3.37
C TYR A 59 10.35 -13.40 -1.90
N ARG A 60 11.23 -12.81 -1.08
CA ARG A 60 11.26 -13.03 0.36
C ARG A 60 9.96 -12.58 1.04
N ALA A 61 9.44 -11.42 0.66
CA ALA A 61 8.19 -10.90 1.19
C ALA A 61 7.03 -11.86 0.92
N PHE A 62 6.94 -12.40 -0.30
CA PHE A 62 5.90 -13.35 -0.66
C PHE A 62 5.95 -14.62 0.18
N PHE A 63 7.12 -15.22 0.34
CA PHE A 63 7.26 -16.46 1.11
C PHE A 63 7.23 -16.25 2.63
N ALA A 64 7.37 -15.02 3.11
CA ALA A 64 7.23 -14.71 4.53
C ALA A 64 5.76 -14.64 4.99
N VAL A 65 4.81 -14.49 4.07
CA VAL A 65 3.39 -14.51 4.38
C VAL A 65 2.93 -15.96 4.61
N PRO A 66 2.20 -16.26 5.70
CA PRO A 66 1.62 -17.58 5.89
C PRO A 66 0.83 -18.03 4.66
N HIS A 67 1.07 -19.24 4.19
CA HIS A 67 0.45 -19.81 2.99
C HIS A 67 0.71 -19.04 1.69
N GLY A 68 1.75 -18.19 1.64
CA GLY A 68 2.07 -17.42 0.45
C GLY A 68 2.29 -18.27 -0.80
N ALA A 69 3.05 -19.37 -0.68
CA ALA A 69 3.30 -20.29 -1.79
C ALA A 69 2.02 -20.99 -2.26
N GLU A 70 1.15 -21.37 -1.36
CA GLU A 70 -0.15 -21.99 -1.68
C GLU A 70 -1.08 -21.00 -2.38
N LEU A 71 -1.13 -19.75 -1.88
CA LEU A 71 -1.90 -18.67 -2.47
C LEU A 71 -1.43 -18.35 -3.90
N ALA A 72 -0.12 -18.40 -4.16
CA ALA A 72 0.42 -18.16 -5.50
C ALA A 72 -0.11 -19.13 -6.55
N ASN A 73 -0.44 -20.34 -6.13
CA ASN A 73 -0.92 -21.40 -7.00
C ASN A 73 -2.45 -21.59 -6.96
N ALA A 74 -3.14 -20.88 -6.07
CA ALA A 74 -4.59 -21.00 -5.94
C ALA A 74 -5.31 -20.21 -7.05
N PRO A 75 -6.22 -20.84 -7.81
CA PRO A 75 -6.98 -20.13 -8.83
C PRO A 75 -8.10 -19.24 -8.27
N GLN A 76 -8.36 -19.24 -6.95
CA GLN A 76 -9.59 -18.72 -6.36
C GLN A 76 -9.40 -17.77 -5.16
N TRP A 77 -8.40 -16.94 -5.17
CA TRP A 77 -8.17 -16.02 -4.03
C TRP A 77 -8.60 -14.58 -4.28
N THR A 78 -9.51 -14.37 -5.20
CA THR A 78 -9.99 -13.04 -5.59
C THR A 78 -10.62 -12.25 -4.43
N ALA A 79 -11.32 -12.92 -3.50
CA ALA A 79 -11.93 -12.24 -2.36
C ALA A 79 -10.91 -11.82 -1.29
N GLU A 80 -9.84 -12.61 -1.12
CA GLU A 80 -8.80 -12.38 -0.10
C GLU A 80 -7.59 -11.62 -0.67
N ALA A 81 -7.49 -11.50 -1.98
CA ALA A 81 -6.35 -10.90 -2.65
C ALA A 81 -6.03 -9.46 -2.18
N PRO A 82 -7.00 -8.57 -1.91
CA PRO A 82 -6.70 -7.25 -1.37
C PRO A 82 -5.98 -7.30 -0.01
N HIS A 83 -6.43 -8.17 0.90
CA HIS A 83 -5.79 -8.37 2.21
C HIS A 83 -4.38 -8.94 2.06
N VAL A 84 -4.20 -9.92 1.18
CA VAL A 84 -2.90 -10.53 0.90
C VAL A 84 -1.94 -9.49 0.31
N ALA A 85 -2.39 -8.70 -0.64
CA ALA A 85 -1.57 -7.66 -1.28
C ALA A 85 -1.09 -6.62 -0.25
N VAL A 86 -1.94 -6.20 0.68
CA VAL A 86 -1.56 -5.27 1.75
C VAL A 86 -0.57 -5.92 2.72
N ARG A 87 -0.80 -7.17 3.08
CA ARG A 87 0.12 -7.91 3.97
C ARG A 87 1.50 -8.06 3.34
N LEU A 88 1.57 -8.41 2.06
CA LEU A 88 2.82 -8.50 1.32
C LEU A 88 3.54 -7.15 1.26
N PHE A 89 2.80 -6.06 1.06
CA PHE A 89 3.35 -4.72 1.09
C PHE A 89 3.99 -4.41 2.45
N GLN A 90 3.33 -4.73 3.54
CA GLN A 90 3.86 -4.53 4.89
C GLN A 90 5.15 -5.33 5.12
N VAL A 91 5.17 -6.61 4.74
CA VAL A 91 6.35 -7.46 4.86
C VAL A 91 7.52 -6.90 4.04
N LEU A 92 7.24 -6.41 2.84
CA LEU A 92 8.26 -5.82 1.98
C LEU A 92 8.80 -4.50 2.58
N ALA A 93 7.93 -3.67 3.15
CA ALA A 93 8.34 -2.44 3.84
C ALA A 93 9.21 -2.75 5.07
N ASP A 94 8.85 -3.74 5.85
CA ASP A 94 9.64 -4.21 7.00
C ASP A 94 11.01 -4.71 6.57
N HIS A 95 11.06 -5.48 5.49
CA HIS A 95 12.33 -5.93 4.90
C HIS A 95 13.18 -4.75 4.43
N PHE A 96 12.58 -3.77 3.77
CA PHE A 96 13.27 -2.56 3.33
C PHE A 96 13.85 -1.79 4.54
N HIS A 97 13.10 -1.67 5.63
CA HIS A 97 13.56 -1.03 6.86
C HIS A 97 14.80 -1.72 7.44
N VAL A 98 14.82 -3.04 7.45
CA VAL A 98 15.94 -3.82 8.00
C VAL A 98 17.18 -3.76 7.10
N THR A 99 17.01 -3.88 5.79
CA THR A 99 18.12 -4.00 4.84
C THR A 99 18.71 -2.66 4.41
N ALA A 100 17.91 -1.59 4.41
CA ALA A 100 18.34 -0.26 3.95
C ALA A 100 17.67 0.84 4.77
N PRO A 101 17.97 0.97 6.09
CA PRO A 101 17.22 1.86 6.99
C PRO A 101 17.31 3.34 6.60
N GLU A 102 18.41 3.81 6.06
CA GLU A 102 18.54 5.20 5.61
C GLU A 102 17.69 5.47 4.36
N ALA A 103 17.71 4.57 3.39
CA ALA A 103 16.89 4.67 2.20
C ALA A 103 15.40 4.55 2.54
N TYR A 104 15.05 3.70 3.49
CA TYR A 104 13.70 3.56 4.01
C TYR A 104 13.19 4.87 4.65
N ALA A 105 14.01 5.49 5.50
CA ALA A 105 13.66 6.77 6.12
C ALA A 105 13.47 7.88 5.07
N ALA A 106 14.35 7.95 4.07
CA ALA A 106 14.23 8.91 2.97
C ALA A 106 12.99 8.66 2.09
N TRP A 107 12.62 7.40 1.92
CA TRP A 107 11.41 7.00 1.17
C TRP A 107 10.13 7.46 1.87
N LEU A 108 10.07 7.38 3.20
CA LEU A 108 8.90 7.79 3.99
C LEU A 108 8.83 9.29 4.28
N ALA A 109 9.97 9.99 4.29
CA ALA A 109 10.03 11.39 4.71
C ALA A 109 9.03 12.32 3.98
N PRO A 110 8.82 12.22 2.65
CA PRO A 110 7.85 13.07 1.95
C PRO A 110 6.39 12.82 2.32
N LEU A 111 6.11 11.68 2.98
CA LEU A 111 4.73 11.29 3.33
C LEU A 111 4.32 11.76 4.73
N ARG A 112 5.27 12.17 5.56
CA ARG A 112 4.99 12.58 6.94
C ARG A 112 4.08 13.79 6.98
N GLY A 113 3.01 13.69 7.77
CA GLY A 113 2.04 14.77 7.92
C GLY A 113 1.15 15.01 6.70
N GLN A 114 1.28 14.20 5.65
CA GLN A 114 0.52 14.34 4.42
C GLN A 114 -0.66 13.37 4.38
N ASN A 115 -1.77 13.80 3.80
CA ASN A 115 -2.81 12.88 3.38
C ASN A 115 -2.30 12.01 2.23
N LEU A 116 -2.71 10.76 2.17
CA LEU A 116 -2.29 9.84 1.12
C LEU A 116 -3.49 9.35 0.32
N CYS A 117 -3.38 9.29 -0.99
CA CYS A 117 -4.48 8.84 -1.84
C CYS A 117 -4.09 7.69 -2.76
N CYS A 118 -5.07 6.83 -3.02
CA CYS A 118 -5.00 5.70 -3.92
C CYS A 118 -6.39 5.45 -4.52
N TRP A 119 -6.47 4.53 -5.48
CA TRP A 119 -7.73 4.16 -6.13
C TRP A 119 -8.60 3.23 -5.27
N CYS A 120 -8.07 2.60 -4.22
CA CYS A 120 -8.80 1.65 -3.40
C CYS A 120 -10.04 2.30 -2.76
N ARG A 121 -11.17 1.60 -2.85
CA ARG A 121 -12.48 2.11 -2.47
C ARG A 121 -12.59 2.35 -0.95
N LEU A 122 -13.11 3.50 -0.60
CA LEU A 122 -13.59 3.80 0.75
C LEU A 122 -15.10 3.57 0.82
N CYS A 123 -15.58 3.19 2.00
CA CYS A 123 -17.02 3.04 2.23
C CYS A 123 -17.73 4.40 2.30
N ALA A 124 -19.07 4.39 2.29
CA ALA A 124 -19.87 5.62 2.36
C ALA A 124 -19.57 6.44 3.62
N GLY A 125 -19.32 5.79 4.75
CA GLY A 125 -18.96 6.46 6.01
C GLY A 125 -17.59 7.14 6.00
N HIS A 126 -16.73 6.76 5.06
CA HIS A 126 -15.39 7.34 4.91
C HIS A 126 -15.20 8.04 3.54
N ALA A 127 -16.29 8.47 2.91
CA ALA A 127 -16.25 9.05 1.57
C ALA A 127 -15.36 10.28 1.45
N VAL A 128 -15.20 11.05 2.52
CA VAL A 128 -14.35 12.26 2.57
C VAL A 128 -12.93 11.97 3.08
N GLY A 129 -12.69 10.76 3.55
CA GLY A 129 -11.39 10.31 4.04
C GLY A 129 -11.52 9.38 5.23
N LYS A 130 -10.53 8.53 5.41
CA LYS A 130 -10.44 7.59 6.53
C LYS A 130 -9.26 8.00 7.42
N PRO A 131 -9.50 8.27 8.70
CA PRO A 131 -8.44 8.69 9.63
C PRO A 131 -7.33 7.63 9.80
N LEU A 132 -6.12 8.11 10.02
CA LEU A 132 -4.99 7.27 10.42
C LEU A 132 -5.35 6.44 11.65
N GLY A 133 -5.05 5.16 11.60
CA GLY A 133 -5.26 4.23 12.73
C GLY A 133 -6.68 3.70 12.87
N GLU A 134 -7.63 4.17 12.06
CA GLU A 134 -8.99 3.65 12.09
C GLU A 134 -9.11 2.39 11.24
N HIS A 135 -9.64 1.32 11.82
CA HIS A 135 -9.92 0.07 11.13
C HIS A 135 -11.38 0.05 10.65
N CYS A 136 -11.58 -0.32 9.39
CA CYS A 136 -12.92 -0.42 8.80
C CYS A 136 -13.00 -1.62 7.86
N GLY A 137 -13.89 -2.56 8.17
CA GLY A 137 -14.12 -3.75 7.34
C GLY A 137 -14.87 -3.46 6.04
N ASP A 138 -15.54 -2.32 5.93
CA ASP A 138 -16.31 -1.93 4.74
C ASP A 138 -15.48 -1.17 3.71
N CYS A 139 -14.31 -0.64 4.10
CA CYS A 139 -13.36 -0.05 3.17
C CYS A 139 -12.51 -1.15 2.54
N GLN A 140 -12.17 -0.99 1.26
CA GLN A 140 -11.24 -1.89 0.60
C GLN A 140 -9.87 -1.82 1.29
N PRO A 141 -9.25 -2.95 1.63
CA PRO A 141 -7.88 -2.96 2.14
C PRO A 141 -6.92 -2.26 1.16
N CYS A 142 -6.02 -1.45 1.70
CA CYS A 142 -5.10 -0.67 0.88
C CYS A 142 -3.76 -0.44 1.60
N HIS A 143 -2.69 -0.43 0.83
CA HIS A 143 -1.34 -0.13 1.32
C HIS A 143 -1.22 1.30 1.89
N VAL A 144 -2.14 2.19 1.56
CA VAL A 144 -2.19 3.55 2.12
C VAL A 144 -2.28 3.54 3.63
N ASP A 145 -3.08 2.63 4.21
CA ASP A 145 -3.19 2.51 5.66
C ASP A 145 -1.84 2.16 6.30
N VAL A 146 -1.09 1.26 5.66
CA VAL A 146 0.26 0.90 6.10
C VAL A 146 1.21 2.10 5.99
N LEU A 147 1.22 2.80 4.86
CA LEU A 147 2.08 3.96 4.65
C LEU A 147 1.79 5.09 5.64
N LEU A 148 0.51 5.36 5.93
CA LEU A 148 0.12 6.35 6.93
C LEU A 148 0.72 6.03 8.30
N GLU A 149 0.60 4.78 8.73
CA GLU A 149 1.17 4.33 10.00
C GLU A 149 2.69 4.40 10.02
N LEU A 150 3.35 3.91 8.96
CA LEU A 150 4.82 3.92 8.88
C LEU A 150 5.41 5.33 8.85
N ALA A 151 4.75 6.26 8.15
CA ALA A 151 5.25 7.63 8.01
C ALA A 151 5.01 8.49 9.25
N ASN A 152 3.99 8.18 10.07
CA ASN A 152 3.54 9.04 11.18
C ASN A 152 3.58 8.34 12.55
N GLY A 153 3.93 7.08 12.58
CA GLY A 153 4.02 6.28 13.80
C GLY A 153 5.27 6.45 14.65
#